data_9237b5a8c839b82e04acbf59744aeb9d
#
_entry.id   9237b5a8c839b82e04acbf59744aeb9d
#
_cell.length_a   1.000
_cell.length_b   1.000
_cell.length_c   1.000
_cell.angle_alpha   90.00
_cell.angle_beta   90.00
_cell.angle_gamma   90.00
#
_symmetry.space_group_name_H-M   'P 1'
#
loop_
_entity.id
_entity.type
_entity.pdbx_description
1 polymer ?
#
loop_
_entity_poly.entity_id
_entity_poly.type
_entity_poly.pdbx_seq_one_letter_code
_entity_poly.pdbx_strand_id
1 'polypeptide(L)'
;MLMERINKDLKGQLNLAIQIFKDEYPKKFLHQLVSGQLDMDRLDYLRRDSFYTGVTEGNIGSARIIKMLDVKDDHLVVESKGIYSIENFLTSRRLMYWQVYLHKTSVASEKMLISTPVSYTHLTLPT
;
A
#
# COMPACT_ATOMS: atom_id res chain seq x y z
N MET A 1 -2.12 3.68 -20.21
CA MET A 1 -1.55 3.47 -18.85
C MET A 1 -0.07 3.12 -18.97
N LEU A 2 0.77 3.45 -17.96
CA LEU A 2 2.23 3.18 -18.03
C LEU A 2 2.54 1.69 -18.22
N MET A 3 1.85 0.82 -17.46
CA MET A 3 2.02 -0.63 -17.58
C MET A 3 1.75 -1.18 -18.99
N GLU A 4 0.80 -0.62 -19.71
CA GLU A 4 0.49 -1.05 -21.10
C GLU A 4 1.61 -0.66 -22.07
N ARG A 5 2.26 0.49 -21.86
CA ARG A 5 3.42 0.89 -22.66
C ARG A 5 4.59 -0.06 -22.41
N ILE A 6 4.93 -0.30 -21.13
CA ILE A 6 5.99 -1.26 -20.75
C ILE A 6 5.68 -2.66 -21.27
N ASN A 7 4.40 -3.08 -21.24
CA ASN A 7 4.00 -4.39 -21.74
C ASN A 7 4.23 -4.57 -23.24
N LYS A 8 4.06 -3.50 -24.02
CA LYS A 8 4.39 -3.54 -25.47
C LYS A 8 5.89 -3.76 -25.69
N ASP A 9 6.74 -3.08 -24.90
CA ASP A 9 8.19 -3.23 -24.99
C ASP A 9 8.63 -4.64 -24.56
N LEU A 10 7.94 -5.24 -23.60
CA LEU A 10 8.14 -6.61 -23.11
C LEU A 10 7.36 -7.68 -23.89
N LYS A 11 6.87 -7.38 -25.09
CA LYS A 11 6.15 -8.33 -25.99
C LYS A 11 5.00 -9.06 -25.31
N GLY A 12 4.27 -8.40 -24.42
CA GLY A 12 3.07 -8.95 -23.78
C GLY A 12 3.31 -9.78 -22.51
N GLN A 13 4.51 -9.86 -21.98
CA GLN A 13 4.82 -10.66 -20.79
C GLN A 13 4.08 -10.20 -19.53
N LEU A 14 3.59 -8.96 -19.49
CA LEU A 14 2.84 -8.40 -18.35
C LEU A 14 1.32 -8.55 -18.48
N ASN A 15 0.79 -9.25 -19.51
CA ASN A 15 -0.65 -9.37 -19.70
C ASN A 15 -1.38 -9.91 -18.47
N LEU A 16 -0.88 -10.98 -17.85
CA LEU A 16 -1.47 -11.57 -16.65
C LEU A 16 -1.45 -10.58 -15.48
N ALA A 17 -0.32 -9.90 -15.25
CA ALA A 17 -0.19 -8.92 -14.18
C ALA A 17 -1.17 -7.75 -14.35
N ILE A 18 -1.36 -7.28 -15.59
CA ILE A 18 -2.32 -6.21 -15.90
C ILE A 18 -3.76 -6.66 -15.64
N GLN A 19 -4.13 -7.89 -16.03
CA GLN A 19 -5.46 -8.44 -15.75
C GLN A 19 -5.74 -8.58 -14.25
N ILE A 20 -4.76 -9.06 -13.47
CA ILE A 20 -4.88 -9.15 -12.02
C ILE A 20 -5.02 -7.75 -11.41
N PHE A 21 -4.21 -6.78 -11.84
CA PHE A 21 -4.26 -5.41 -11.34
C PHE A 21 -5.59 -4.71 -11.64
N LYS A 22 -6.17 -4.96 -12.83
CA LYS A 22 -7.46 -4.39 -13.27
C LYS A 22 -8.68 -5.14 -12.71
N ASP A 23 -8.49 -6.20 -11.92
CA ASP A 23 -9.55 -7.11 -11.47
C ASP A 23 -10.33 -7.81 -12.60
N GLU A 24 -9.65 -8.02 -13.73
CA GLU A 24 -10.23 -8.70 -14.89
C GLU A 24 -9.91 -10.22 -14.91
N TYR A 25 -8.98 -10.65 -14.05
CA TYR A 25 -8.60 -12.06 -13.96
C TYR A 25 -9.64 -12.86 -13.18
N PRO A 26 -9.96 -14.13 -13.57
CA PRO A 26 -11.01 -14.92 -12.94
C PRO A 26 -10.80 -15.16 -11.44
N LYS A 27 -9.56 -15.34 -10.98
CA LYS A 27 -9.24 -15.57 -9.57
C LYS A 27 -9.14 -14.23 -8.82
N LYS A 28 -10.23 -13.82 -8.20
CA LYS A 28 -10.38 -12.51 -7.54
C LYS A 28 -9.47 -12.32 -6.32
N PHE A 29 -9.15 -13.38 -5.59
CA PHE A 29 -8.24 -13.29 -4.45
C PHE A 29 -6.85 -12.73 -4.82
N LEU A 30 -6.39 -12.92 -6.07
CA LEU A 30 -5.12 -12.34 -6.52
C LEU A 30 -5.16 -10.81 -6.58
N HIS A 31 -6.28 -10.22 -7.02
CA HIS A 31 -6.46 -8.78 -6.95
C HIS A 31 -6.49 -8.28 -5.50
N GLN A 32 -7.12 -9.02 -4.58
CA GLN A 32 -7.18 -8.66 -3.16
C GLN A 32 -5.78 -8.63 -2.49
N LEU A 33 -4.83 -9.47 -2.94
CA LEU A 33 -3.44 -9.42 -2.47
C LEU A 33 -2.71 -8.14 -2.89
N VAL A 34 -3.12 -7.53 -4.01
CA VAL A 34 -2.50 -6.32 -4.59
C VAL A 34 -3.21 -5.05 -4.16
N SER A 35 -4.53 -5.09 -4.01
CA SER A 35 -5.37 -3.90 -3.79
C SER A 35 -6.48 -4.13 -2.75
N GLY A 36 -6.27 -5.01 -1.80
CA GLY A 36 -7.20 -5.30 -0.72
C GLY A 36 -7.01 -4.45 0.54
N GLN A 37 -7.80 -4.75 1.58
CA GLN A 37 -7.60 -4.14 2.91
C GLN A 37 -6.37 -4.68 3.63
N LEU A 38 -5.99 -5.91 3.33
CA LEU A 38 -4.81 -6.59 3.82
C LEU A 38 -3.93 -6.97 2.63
N ASP A 39 -3.46 -5.96 1.89
CA ASP A 39 -2.55 -6.16 0.77
C ASP A 39 -1.08 -6.24 1.20
N MET A 40 -0.26 -6.79 0.32
CA MET A 40 1.17 -7.00 0.60
C MET A 40 1.94 -5.69 0.75
N ASP A 41 1.54 -4.64 0.04
CA ASP A 41 2.14 -3.31 0.13
C ASP A 41 1.95 -2.71 1.54
N ARG A 42 0.74 -2.82 2.11
CA ARG A 42 0.48 -2.35 3.48
C ARG A 42 1.28 -3.11 4.53
N LEU A 43 1.42 -4.42 4.38
CA LEU A 43 2.25 -5.21 5.28
C LEU A 43 3.73 -4.81 5.19
N ASP A 44 4.21 -4.46 3.99
CA ASP A 44 5.58 -4.01 3.79
C ASP A 44 5.80 -2.60 4.34
N TYR A 45 5.02 -1.61 3.88
CA TYR A 45 5.31 -0.23 4.25
C TYR A 45 5.11 0.04 5.74
N LEU A 46 4.09 -0.55 6.40
CA LEU A 46 3.92 -0.37 7.85
C LEU A 46 5.15 -0.85 8.63
N ARG A 47 5.68 -2.00 8.27
CA ARG A 47 6.89 -2.54 8.90
C ARG A 47 8.11 -1.68 8.63
N ARG A 48 8.30 -1.28 7.39
CA ARG A 48 9.43 -0.46 6.95
C ARG A 48 9.38 0.94 7.59
N ASP A 49 8.23 1.58 7.56
CA ASP A 49 8.06 2.92 8.12
C ASP A 49 8.19 2.92 9.65
N SER A 50 7.68 1.91 10.33
CA SER A 50 7.90 1.68 11.76
C SER A 50 9.39 1.62 12.09
N PHE A 51 10.17 0.88 11.30
CA PHE A 51 11.61 0.77 11.49
C PHE A 51 12.32 2.13 11.30
N TYR A 52 12.06 2.84 10.20
CA TYR A 52 12.74 4.09 9.90
C TYR A 52 12.30 5.28 10.77
N THR A 53 11.06 5.29 11.24
CA THR A 53 10.54 6.36 12.11
C THR A 53 10.81 6.11 13.59
N GLY A 54 11.19 4.88 13.96
CA GLY A 54 11.36 4.47 15.36
C GLY A 54 10.04 4.31 16.13
N VAL A 55 8.90 4.33 15.44
CA VAL A 55 7.57 4.15 16.03
C VAL A 55 7.26 2.67 16.17
N THR A 56 7.47 2.12 17.35
CA THR A 56 7.35 0.68 17.63
C THR A 56 5.92 0.14 17.49
N GLU A 57 4.93 0.99 17.62
CA GLU A 57 3.51 0.66 17.46
C GLU A 57 3.16 0.16 16.05
N GLY A 58 3.97 0.53 15.05
CA GLY A 58 3.84 0.02 13.67
C GLY A 58 4.41 -1.39 13.45
N ASN A 59 4.97 -2.01 14.48
CA ASN A 59 5.56 -3.34 14.35
C ASN A 59 4.47 -4.42 14.30
N ILE A 60 4.26 -4.98 13.11
CA ILE A 60 3.27 -6.03 12.82
C ILE A 60 3.93 -7.37 12.56
N GLY A 61 3.29 -8.45 12.99
CA GLY A 61 3.73 -9.82 12.72
C GLY A 61 3.38 -10.28 11.29
N SER A 62 3.87 -9.57 10.26
CA SER A 62 3.52 -9.84 8.85
C SER A 62 3.75 -11.29 8.43
N ALA A 63 4.85 -11.92 8.85
CA ALA A 63 5.13 -13.32 8.55
C ALA A 63 4.08 -14.28 9.12
N ARG A 64 3.53 -13.99 10.30
CA ARG A 64 2.44 -14.76 10.90
C ARG A 64 1.13 -14.52 10.15
N ILE A 65 0.83 -13.27 9.79
CA ILE A 65 -0.36 -12.94 8.99
C ILE A 65 -0.35 -13.71 7.69
N ILE A 66 0.75 -13.67 6.95
CA ILE A 66 0.91 -14.36 5.66
C ILE A 66 0.68 -15.88 5.81
N LYS A 67 1.17 -16.48 6.89
CA LYS A 67 0.96 -17.93 7.16
C LYS A 67 -0.47 -18.30 7.51
N MET A 68 -1.29 -17.33 7.93
CA MET A 68 -2.71 -17.51 8.29
C MET A 68 -3.66 -17.12 7.16
N LEU A 69 -3.13 -16.65 6.03
CA LEU A 69 -3.95 -16.38 4.84
C LEU A 69 -4.35 -17.70 4.18
N ASP A 70 -5.61 -17.76 3.78
CA ASP A 70 -6.18 -18.86 3.01
C ASP A 70 -7.14 -18.31 1.93
N VAL A 71 -7.59 -19.15 1.04
CA VAL A 71 -8.54 -18.79 -0.01
C VAL A 71 -9.79 -19.65 0.12
N LYS A 72 -10.94 -19.01 0.28
CA LYS A 72 -12.24 -19.66 0.31
C LYS A 72 -13.21 -18.96 -0.63
N ASP A 73 -13.87 -19.74 -1.48
CA ASP A 73 -14.85 -19.22 -2.46
C ASP A 73 -14.30 -18.06 -3.30
N ASP A 74 -13.04 -18.19 -3.74
CA ASP A 74 -12.27 -17.19 -4.50
C ASP A 74 -12.02 -15.86 -3.76
N HIS A 75 -12.21 -15.84 -2.44
CA HIS A 75 -11.91 -14.71 -1.59
C HIS A 75 -10.73 -15.01 -0.66
N LEU A 76 -9.91 -13.97 -0.42
CA LEU A 76 -8.85 -14.03 0.59
C LEU A 76 -9.48 -14.01 1.98
N VAL A 77 -9.18 -15.02 2.77
CA VAL A 77 -9.66 -15.16 4.15
C VAL A 77 -8.49 -15.33 5.10
N VAL A 78 -8.72 -15.14 6.39
CA VAL A 78 -7.73 -15.37 7.44
C VAL A 78 -8.26 -16.45 8.38
N GLU A 79 -7.42 -17.44 8.71
CA GLU A 79 -7.77 -18.44 9.72
C GLU A 79 -8.13 -17.78 11.06
N SER A 80 -9.08 -18.35 11.79
CA SER A 80 -9.52 -17.84 13.10
C SER A 80 -8.36 -17.66 14.11
N LYS A 81 -7.31 -18.48 14.02
CA LYS A 81 -6.10 -18.34 14.83
C LYS A 81 -5.33 -17.04 14.56
N GLY A 82 -5.56 -16.41 13.42
CA GLY A 82 -4.92 -15.17 13.00
C GLY A 82 -5.59 -13.89 13.51
N ILE A 83 -6.75 -13.98 14.18
CA ILE A 83 -7.57 -12.83 14.53
C ILE A 83 -6.80 -11.75 15.32
N TYR A 84 -6.03 -12.13 16.32
CA TYR A 84 -5.23 -11.19 17.11
C TYR A 84 -4.12 -10.51 16.27
N SER A 85 -3.59 -11.20 15.26
CA SER A 85 -2.60 -10.61 14.36
C SER A 85 -3.25 -9.58 13.44
N ILE A 86 -4.49 -9.78 13.04
CA ILE A 86 -5.27 -8.82 12.25
C ILE A 86 -5.68 -7.61 13.11
N GLU A 87 -6.13 -7.83 14.34
CA GLU A 87 -6.42 -6.73 15.28
C GLU A 87 -5.18 -5.86 15.52
N ASN A 88 -4.02 -6.49 15.75
CA ASN A 88 -2.76 -5.77 15.89
C ASN A 88 -2.43 -4.98 14.62
N PHE A 89 -2.59 -5.56 13.44
CA PHE A 89 -2.37 -4.88 12.17
C PHE A 89 -3.26 -3.63 12.03
N LEU A 90 -4.56 -3.74 12.32
CA LEU A 90 -5.50 -2.61 12.24
C LEU A 90 -5.16 -1.51 13.24
N THR A 91 -4.80 -1.89 14.48
CA THR A 91 -4.38 -0.96 15.52
C THR A 91 -3.07 -0.26 15.15
N SER A 92 -2.07 -1.01 14.71
CA SER A 92 -0.78 -0.49 14.26
C SER A 92 -0.94 0.49 13.10
N ARG A 93 -1.76 0.13 12.11
CA ARG A 93 -2.07 1.03 10.98
C ARG A 93 -2.66 2.35 11.48
N ARG A 94 -3.64 2.32 12.38
CA ARG A 94 -4.25 3.52 12.96
C ARG A 94 -3.22 4.39 13.68
N LEU A 95 -2.37 3.77 14.49
CA LEU A 95 -1.34 4.50 15.25
C LEU A 95 -0.28 5.12 14.34
N MET A 96 0.16 4.41 13.30
CA MET A 96 1.08 4.95 12.30
C MET A 96 0.48 6.14 11.55
N TYR A 97 -0.82 6.12 11.24
CA TYR A 97 -1.49 7.28 10.65
C TYR A 97 -1.41 8.49 11.58
N TRP A 98 -1.67 8.34 12.87
CA TRP A 98 -1.63 9.45 13.82
C TRP A 98 -0.22 9.95 14.12
N GLN A 99 0.72 9.04 14.33
CA GLN A 99 2.06 9.38 14.78
C GLN A 99 3.01 9.76 13.65
N VAL A 100 2.79 9.27 12.44
CA VAL A 100 3.70 9.44 11.30
C VAL A 100 3.04 10.17 10.14
N TYR A 101 2.04 9.55 9.51
CA TYR A 101 1.53 10.05 8.23
C TYR A 101 0.73 11.35 8.35
N LEU A 102 -0.08 11.49 9.40
CA LEU A 102 -0.85 12.70 9.70
C LEU A 102 -0.20 13.58 10.77
N HIS A 103 1.05 13.33 11.10
CA HIS A 103 1.76 14.20 12.01
C HIS A 103 1.86 15.62 11.42
N LYS A 104 1.63 16.64 12.25
CA LYS A 104 1.59 18.04 11.82
C LYS A 104 2.78 18.48 10.96
N THR A 105 3.98 18.01 11.30
CA THR A 105 5.20 18.33 10.54
C THR A 105 5.20 17.67 9.16
N SER A 106 4.78 16.40 9.05
CA SER A 106 4.67 15.70 7.75
C SER A 106 3.65 16.39 6.84
N VAL A 107 2.47 16.71 7.37
CA VAL A 107 1.42 17.41 6.63
C VAL A 107 1.87 18.82 6.22
N ALA A 108 2.57 19.55 7.09
CA ALA A 108 3.11 20.87 6.76
C ALA A 108 4.14 20.79 5.62
N SER A 109 5.07 19.83 5.69
CA SER A 109 6.08 19.60 4.65
C SER A 109 5.47 19.24 3.31
N GLU A 110 4.46 18.39 3.31
CA GLU A 110 3.71 18.02 2.09
C GLU A 110 3.03 19.25 1.46
N LYS A 111 2.35 20.06 2.28
CA LYS A 111 1.71 21.31 1.80
C LYS A 111 2.72 22.29 1.24
N MET A 112 3.86 22.44 1.88
CA MET A 112 4.96 23.28 1.38
C MET A 112 5.48 22.76 0.03
N LEU A 113 5.69 21.45 -0.10
CA LEU A 113 6.14 20.82 -1.34
C LEU A 113 5.14 21.05 -2.48
N ILE A 114 3.83 20.88 -2.22
CA ILE A 114 2.78 21.13 -3.23
C ILE A 114 2.74 22.62 -3.64
N SER A 115 2.94 23.54 -2.70
CA SER A 115 2.86 24.98 -2.96
C SER A 115 4.08 25.52 -3.71
N THR A 116 5.26 24.93 -3.53
CA THR A 116 6.52 25.38 -4.13
C THR A 116 6.50 25.37 -5.66
N PRO A 117 6.09 24.27 -6.37
CA PRO A 117 6.02 24.27 -7.82
C PRO A 117 5.05 25.32 -8.39
N VAL A 118 3.91 25.52 -7.72
CA VAL A 118 2.92 26.54 -8.15
C VAL A 118 3.51 27.93 -8.05
N SER A 119 4.15 28.26 -6.95
CA SER A 119 4.83 29.54 -6.77
C SER A 119 5.94 29.75 -7.81
N TYR A 120 6.76 28.73 -8.06
CA TYR A 120 7.85 28.80 -9.03
C TYR A 120 7.33 29.01 -10.46
N THR A 121 6.28 28.30 -10.87
CA THR A 121 5.70 28.45 -12.23
C THR A 121 5.09 29.85 -12.44
N HIS A 122 4.50 30.45 -11.42
CA HIS A 122 3.97 31.81 -11.50
C HIS A 122 5.06 32.89 -11.56
N LEU A 123 6.23 32.63 -10.96
CA LEU A 123 7.34 33.58 -10.95
C LEU A 123 8.22 33.52 -12.20
N THR A 124 8.23 32.39 -12.90
CA THR A 124 9.16 32.14 -14.03
C THR A 124 8.52 32.17 -15.41
N LEU A 125 7.18 32.26 -15.51
CA LEU A 125 6.52 32.47 -16.79
C LEU A 125 6.66 33.95 -17.18
N PRO A 126 7.38 34.25 -18.29
CA PRO A 126 7.40 35.61 -18.82
C PRO A 126 5.98 35.97 -19.26
N THR A 127 5.50 37.09 -18.80
CA THR A 127 4.28 37.71 -19.27
C THR A 127 4.42 38.17 -20.72
#